data_6f3d5706612c1e4c54c418d99609d31d
#
_entry.id   6f3d5706612c1e4c54c418d99609d31d
#
_cell.length_a   1.000
_cell.length_b   1.000
_cell.length_c   1.000
_cell.angle_alpha   90.00
_cell.angle_beta   90.00
_cell.angle_gamma   90.00
#
_symmetry.space_group_name_H-M   'P 1'
#
loop_
_entity.id
_entity.type
_entity.pdbx_description
1 polymer ?
#
loop_
_entity_poly.entity_id
_entity_poly.type
_entity_poly.pdbx_seq_one_letter_code
_entity_poly.pdbx_strand_id
1 'polypeptide(L)'
;QRVTEASVEIEHQIKSSIGKGLLVFVGIESTDTLQDAEKLASKTTALRIFDDERGIMNLSVTDIDGEVLVVSQFTLCAETRKGNRPSYINAAGHEKAIPLYESFCKIMEQKTGKEVKTGVFAADMKVKLVNDGPVTIWIDSKVF
;
A
#
# COMPACT_ATOMS: atom_id res chain seq x y z
N GLN A 1 6.41 1.46 0.47
CA GLN A 1 7.56 2.38 0.36
C GLN A 1 7.62 3.30 1.57
N ARG A 2 8.78 3.41 2.16
CA ARG A 2 9.03 4.37 3.25
C ARG A 2 9.19 5.75 2.64
N VAL A 3 8.41 6.71 3.12
CA VAL A 3 8.39 8.07 2.54
C VAL A 3 8.59 9.15 3.59
N THR A 4 9.14 10.28 3.17
CA THR A 4 9.11 11.52 3.94
C THR A 4 7.83 12.29 3.69
N GLU A 5 7.26 12.14 2.48
CA GLU A 5 5.96 12.67 2.09
C GLU A 5 5.42 11.90 0.88
N ALA A 6 4.11 11.85 0.74
CA ALA A 6 3.44 11.32 -0.44
C ALA A 6 2.07 11.96 -0.62
N SER A 7 1.59 12.01 -1.85
CA SER A 7 0.28 12.58 -2.15
C SER A 7 -0.33 11.92 -3.38
N VAL A 8 -1.66 11.99 -3.45
CA VAL A 8 -2.45 11.58 -4.62
C VAL A 8 -3.15 12.80 -5.18
N GLU A 9 -2.96 13.04 -6.48
CA GLU A 9 -3.61 14.10 -7.22
C GLU A 9 -4.55 13.49 -8.26
N ILE A 10 -5.77 14.02 -8.33
CA ILE A 10 -6.80 13.62 -9.28
C ILE A 10 -7.34 14.90 -9.90
N GLU A 11 -7.34 14.98 -11.25
CA GLU A 11 -7.82 16.14 -11.99
C GLU A 11 -7.20 17.47 -11.48
N HIS A 12 -5.88 17.45 -11.28
CA HIS A 12 -5.08 18.61 -10.82
C HIS A 12 -5.39 19.07 -9.38
N GLN A 13 -6.09 18.24 -8.60
CA GLN A 13 -6.39 18.54 -7.21
C GLN A 13 -5.83 17.47 -6.29
N ILE A 14 -5.27 17.87 -5.15
CA ILE A 14 -4.76 16.95 -4.14
C ILE A 14 -5.95 16.29 -3.43
N LYS A 15 -6.07 14.97 -3.59
CA LYS A 15 -7.09 14.16 -2.92
C LYS A 15 -6.65 13.81 -1.50
N SER A 16 -5.39 13.42 -1.33
CA SER A 16 -4.82 12.98 -0.06
C SER A 16 -3.35 13.29 -0.01
N SER A 17 -2.83 13.54 1.18
CA SER A 17 -1.40 13.68 1.40
C SER A 17 -1.00 13.21 2.79
N ILE A 18 0.23 12.72 2.92
CA ILE A 18 0.84 12.32 4.18
C ILE A 18 2.23 12.91 4.30
N GLY A 19 2.71 13.05 5.53
CA GLY A 19 4.11 13.29 5.84
C GLY A 19 4.89 11.97 5.97
N LYS A 20 5.78 11.89 6.95
CA LYS A 20 6.59 10.70 7.20
C LYS A 20 5.73 9.47 7.48
N GLY A 21 6.01 8.39 6.78
CA GLY A 21 5.28 7.15 6.95
C GLY A 21 5.44 6.19 5.79
N LEU A 22 4.34 5.54 5.42
CA LEU A 22 4.31 4.53 4.35
C LEU A 22 3.34 4.91 3.23
N LEU A 23 3.83 4.81 2.00
CA LEU A 23 2.98 4.71 0.82
C LEU A 23 2.85 3.23 0.47
N VAL A 24 1.61 2.74 0.44
CA VAL A 24 1.32 1.32 0.20
C VAL A 24 0.51 1.18 -1.09
N PHE A 25 1.08 0.51 -2.08
CA PHE A 25 0.34 0.10 -3.26
C PHE A 25 -0.20 -1.31 -3.05
N VAL A 26 -1.50 -1.50 -3.28
CA VAL A 26 -2.18 -2.79 -3.04
C VAL A 26 -2.79 -3.31 -4.33
N GLY A 27 -2.37 -4.51 -4.72
CA GLY A 27 -3.00 -5.28 -5.78
C GLY A 27 -3.78 -6.44 -5.18
N ILE A 28 -4.96 -6.70 -5.72
CA ILE A 28 -5.84 -7.78 -5.26
C ILE A 28 -6.04 -8.77 -6.40
N GLU A 29 -5.75 -10.03 -6.14
CA GLU A 29 -5.94 -11.12 -7.09
C GLU A 29 -7.31 -11.78 -6.91
N SER A 30 -7.77 -12.43 -7.97
CA SER A 30 -9.07 -13.10 -7.99
C SER A 30 -9.23 -14.19 -6.93
N THR A 31 -8.12 -14.77 -6.46
CA THR A 31 -8.10 -15.82 -5.42
C THR A 31 -7.95 -15.28 -4.00
N ASP A 32 -7.78 -13.97 -3.83
CA ASP A 32 -7.59 -13.37 -2.52
C ASP A 32 -8.87 -13.41 -1.67
N THR A 33 -8.66 -13.47 -0.36
CA THR A 33 -9.72 -13.49 0.64
C THR A 33 -9.44 -12.42 1.72
N LEU A 34 -10.39 -12.24 2.62
CA LEU A 34 -10.22 -11.36 3.78
C LEU A 34 -8.98 -11.73 4.59
N GLN A 35 -8.67 -13.02 4.68
CA GLN A 35 -7.48 -13.50 5.40
C GLN A 35 -6.19 -12.96 4.78
N ASP A 36 -6.12 -12.86 3.45
CA ASP A 36 -4.98 -12.25 2.76
C ASP A 36 -4.84 -10.78 3.14
N ALA A 37 -5.95 -10.03 3.16
CA ALA A 37 -5.96 -8.62 3.56
C ALA A 37 -5.48 -8.44 5.01
N GLU A 38 -5.97 -9.26 5.94
CA GLU A 38 -5.55 -9.24 7.35
C GLU A 38 -4.07 -9.54 7.50
N LYS A 39 -3.59 -10.54 6.79
CA LYS A 39 -2.20 -10.98 6.82
C LYS A 39 -1.25 -9.88 6.34
N LEU A 40 -1.57 -9.25 5.21
CA LEU A 40 -0.76 -8.17 4.65
C LEU A 40 -0.83 -6.90 5.50
N ALA A 41 -2.00 -6.51 5.97
CA ALA A 41 -2.14 -5.33 6.83
C ALA A 41 -1.33 -5.50 8.12
N SER A 42 -1.41 -6.67 8.75
CA SER A 42 -0.63 -6.98 9.95
C SER A 42 0.87 -6.92 9.69
N LYS A 43 1.32 -7.53 8.59
CA LYS A 43 2.74 -7.51 8.23
C LYS A 43 3.20 -6.09 7.94
N THR A 44 2.46 -5.34 7.13
CA THR A 44 2.84 -3.98 6.72
C THR A 44 2.99 -3.04 7.91
N THR A 45 2.06 -3.07 8.85
CA THR A 45 2.12 -2.21 10.04
C THR A 45 3.21 -2.61 11.02
N ALA A 46 3.65 -3.86 10.99
CA ALA A 46 4.68 -4.39 11.88
C ALA A 46 6.10 -4.33 11.30
N LEU A 47 6.27 -4.00 10.02
CA LEU A 47 7.59 -3.92 9.39
C LEU A 47 8.46 -2.89 10.10
N ARG A 48 9.63 -3.33 10.54
CA ARG A 48 10.59 -2.52 11.30
C ARG A 48 11.61 -1.88 10.36
N ILE A 49 11.13 -0.91 9.58
CA ILE A 49 11.90 -0.27 8.51
C ILE A 49 12.16 1.22 8.73
N PHE A 50 11.82 1.73 9.89
CA PHE A 50 12.14 3.12 10.28
C PHE A 50 13.32 3.12 11.24
N ASP A 51 14.18 4.12 11.08
CA ASP A 51 15.40 4.22 11.88
C ASP A 51 15.11 4.54 13.33
N ASP A 52 15.83 3.86 14.23
CA ASP A 52 15.86 4.18 15.65
C ASP A 52 16.90 5.30 15.93
N GLU A 53 17.15 5.59 17.20
CA GLU A 53 18.09 6.63 17.63
C GLU A 53 19.53 6.38 17.16
N ARG A 54 19.85 5.13 16.81
CA ARG A 54 21.19 4.73 16.32
C ARG A 54 21.28 4.73 14.81
N GLY A 55 20.19 5.10 14.11
CA GLY A 55 20.15 5.04 12.66
C GLY A 55 19.98 3.63 12.09
N ILE A 56 19.47 2.70 12.89
CA ILE A 56 19.23 1.30 12.50
C ILE A 56 17.74 1.11 12.24
N MET A 57 17.40 0.48 11.10
CA MET A 57 16.02 0.10 10.80
C MET A 57 15.49 -0.87 11.83
N ASN A 58 14.67 -0.39 12.76
CA ASN A 58 14.24 -1.12 13.93
C ASN A 58 12.82 -0.79 14.39
N LEU A 59 12.25 0.30 13.91
CA LEU A 59 10.95 0.79 14.35
C LEU A 59 9.91 0.60 13.26
N SER A 60 8.67 0.31 13.66
CA SER A 60 7.51 0.22 12.75
C SER A 60 6.92 1.61 12.51
N VAL A 61 5.98 1.69 11.53
CA VAL A 61 5.23 2.92 11.28
C VAL A 61 4.45 3.37 12.52
N THR A 62 3.95 2.41 13.30
CA THR A 62 3.23 2.69 14.56
C THR A 62 4.16 3.26 15.62
N ASP A 63 5.37 2.68 15.75
CA ASP A 63 6.36 3.15 16.73
C ASP A 63 6.76 4.61 16.51
N ILE A 64 6.85 5.06 15.27
CA ILE A 64 7.22 6.44 14.93
C ILE A 64 6.03 7.37 14.80
N ASP A 65 4.82 6.89 15.10
CA ASP A 65 3.58 7.64 14.91
C ASP A 65 3.42 8.19 13.48
N GLY A 66 3.84 7.38 12.50
CA GLY A 66 3.81 7.73 11.09
C GLY A 66 2.42 7.63 10.48
N GLU A 67 2.28 8.20 9.29
CA GLU A 67 1.04 8.18 8.53
C GLU A 67 1.10 7.10 7.43
N VAL A 68 -0.08 6.69 6.93
CA VAL A 68 -0.18 5.70 5.85
C VAL A 68 -1.10 6.22 4.76
N LEU A 69 -0.62 6.13 3.52
CA LEU A 69 -1.39 6.38 2.31
C LEU A 69 -1.48 5.08 1.51
N VAL A 70 -2.70 4.59 1.27
CA VAL A 70 -2.94 3.35 0.53
C VAL A 70 -3.55 3.67 -0.82
N VAL A 71 -2.94 3.15 -1.87
CA VAL A 71 -3.39 3.33 -3.26
C VAL A 71 -3.61 1.97 -3.90
N SER A 72 -4.79 1.76 -4.48
CA SER A 72 -5.07 0.55 -5.25
C SER A 72 -4.21 0.51 -6.51
N GLN A 73 -3.59 -0.64 -6.80
CA GLN A 73 -2.65 -0.81 -7.90
C GLN A 73 -2.80 -2.22 -8.51
N PHE A 74 -3.81 -2.43 -9.36
CA PHE A 74 -4.06 -3.75 -9.95
C PHE A 74 -2.91 -4.22 -10.83
N THR A 75 -2.12 -3.30 -11.38
CA THR A 75 -0.96 -3.63 -12.22
C THR A 75 0.15 -4.39 -11.49
N LEU A 76 0.10 -4.43 -10.15
CA LEU A 76 0.97 -5.33 -9.37
C LEU A 76 0.70 -6.81 -9.67
N CYS A 77 -0.51 -7.13 -10.16
CA CYS A 77 -0.92 -8.49 -10.54
C CYS A 77 -0.57 -8.83 -11.98
N ALA A 78 0.27 -8.02 -12.64
CA ALA A 78 0.64 -8.20 -14.04
C ALA A 78 1.45 -9.48 -14.26
N GLU A 79 1.08 -10.22 -15.30
CA GLU A 79 1.87 -11.34 -15.82
C GLU A 79 2.61 -10.87 -17.07
N THR A 80 3.94 -10.97 -17.05
CA THR A 80 4.80 -10.42 -18.10
C THR A 80 5.67 -11.47 -18.79
N ARG A 81 5.39 -12.76 -18.59
CA ARG A 81 6.22 -13.84 -19.14
C ARG A 81 6.16 -13.95 -20.66
N LYS A 82 5.04 -13.60 -21.25
CA LYS A 82 4.82 -13.72 -22.69
C LYS A 82 4.64 -12.36 -23.33
N GLY A 83 5.55 -12.01 -24.24
CA GLY A 83 5.48 -10.77 -25.00
C GLY A 83 5.64 -9.53 -24.12
N ASN A 84 5.32 -8.37 -24.71
CA ASN A 84 5.56 -7.07 -24.08
C ASN A 84 4.26 -6.38 -23.59
N ARG A 85 3.11 -7.00 -23.82
CA ARG A 85 1.84 -6.53 -23.28
C ARG A 85 1.55 -7.27 -21.99
N PRO A 86 1.57 -6.59 -20.81
CA PRO A 86 1.22 -7.25 -19.56
C PRO A 86 -0.19 -7.81 -19.58
N SER A 87 -0.38 -9.00 -19.02
CA SER A 87 -1.70 -9.58 -18.80
C SER A 87 -2.14 -9.34 -17.37
N TYR A 88 -3.39 -8.96 -17.17
CA TYR A 88 -3.98 -8.75 -15.84
C TYR A 88 -5.06 -9.79 -15.54
N ILE A 89 -4.95 -10.96 -16.13
CA ILE A 89 -5.94 -12.03 -15.98
C ILE A 89 -6.12 -12.47 -14.53
N ASN A 90 -5.08 -12.34 -13.71
CA ASN A 90 -5.11 -12.71 -12.29
C ASN A 90 -5.66 -11.62 -11.38
N ALA A 91 -5.80 -10.40 -11.86
CA ALA A 91 -6.35 -9.30 -11.07
C ALA A 91 -7.83 -9.51 -10.79
N ALA A 92 -8.27 -9.25 -9.56
CA ALA A 92 -9.68 -9.32 -9.19
C ALA A 92 -10.50 -8.24 -9.90
N GLY A 93 -11.74 -8.58 -10.26
CA GLY A 93 -12.72 -7.59 -10.71
C GLY A 93 -13.12 -6.64 -9.57
N HIS A 94 -13.72 -5.50 -9.93
CA HIS A 94 -14.08 -4.44 -8.97
C HIS A 94 -15.00 -4.93 -7.85
N GLU A 95 -15.94 -5.80 -8.14
CA GLU A 95 -16.89 -6.36 -7.16
C GLU A 95 -16.23 -7.12 -6.02
N LYS A 96 -15.03 -7.68 -6.26
CA LYS A 96 -14.22 -8.35 -5.24
C LYS A 96 -13.11 -7.45 -4.72
N ALA A 97 -12.45 -6.72 -5.61
CA ALA A 97 -11.29 -5.90 -5.26
C ALA A 97 -11.65 -4.75 -4.32
N ILE A 98 -12.76 -4.05 -4.57
CA ILE A 98 -13.16 -2.89 -3.76
C ILE A 98 -13.41 -3.28 -2.29
N PRO A 99 -14.23 -4.30 -1.97
CA PRO A 99 -14.45 -4.70 -0.58
C PRO A 99 -13.18 -5.15 0.13
N LEU A 100 -12.28 -5.88 -0.54
CA LEU A 100 -11.02 -6.33 0.06
C LEU A 100 -10.04 -5.16 0.27
N TYR A 101 -9.99 -4.23 -0.67
CA TYR A 101 -9.21 -3.00 -0.54
C TYR A 101 -9.69 -2.17 0.66
N GLU A 102 -11.00 -1.97 0.78
CA GLU A 102 -11.59 -1.23 1.90
C GLU A 102 -11.33 -1.93 3.24
N SER A 103 -11.43 -3.26 3.28
CA SER A 103 -11.11 -4.05 4.47
C SER A 103 -9.64 -3.91 4.85
N PHE A 104 -8.74 -3.95 3.88
CA PHE A 104 -7.31 -3.74 4.11
C PHE A 104 -7.06 -2.37 4.77
N CYS A 105 -7.63 -1.30 4.21
CA CYS A 105 -7.48 0.05 4.75
C CYS A 105 -8.02 0.14 6.19
N LYS A 106 -9.17 -0.46 6.45
CA LYS A 106 -9.79 -0.46 7.78
C LYS A 106 -8.96 -1.20 8.81
N ILE A 107 -8.39 -2.34 8.43
CA ILE A 107 -7.50 -3.10 9.32
C ILE A 107 -6.24 -2.29 9.61
N MET A 108 -5.68 -1.63 8.60
CA MET A 108 -4.53 -0.74 8.80
C MET A 108 -4.85 0.39 9.80
N GLU A 109 -6.03 1.01 9.69
CA GLU A 109 -6.49 2.03 10.65
C GLU A 109 -6.57 1.49 12.08
N GLN A 110 -7.14 0.30 12.24
CA GLN A 110 -7.26 -0.34 13.55
C GLN A 110 -5.89 -0.61 14.19
N LYS A 111 -4.93 -1.01 13.36
CA LYS A 111 -3.59 -1.36 13.85
C LYS A 111 -2.71 -0.14 14.13
N THR A 112 -2.84 0.91 13.35
CA THR A 112 -2.05 2.13 13.54
C THR A 112 -2.68 3.12 14.51
N GLY A 113 -3.99 3.02 14.75
CA GLY A 113 -4.75 3.98 15.54
C GLY A 113 -4.93 5.33 14.85
N LYS A 114 -4.65 5.42 13.56
CA LYS A 114 -4.77 6.64 12.76
C LYS A 114 -5.62 6.40 11.52
N GLU A 115 -6.25 7.46 11.01
CA GLU A 115 -6.92 7.43 9.72
C GLU A 115 -5.91 7.09 8.62
N VAL A 116 -6.25 6.11 7.79
CA VAL A 116 -5.49 5.78 6.59
C VAL A 116 -5.98 6.67 5.46
N LYS A 117 -5.07 7.40 4.84
CA LYS A 117 -5.36 8.18 3.64
C LYS A 117 -5.43 7.27 2.43
N THR A 118 -6.28 7.60 1.48
CA THR A 118 -6.48 6.79 0.28
C THR A 118 -6.55 7.66 -0.97
N GLY A 119 -6.35 7.02 -2.14
CA GLY A 119 -6.77 7.60 -3.41
C GLY A 119 -8.23 7.31 -3.67
N VAL A 120 -8.60 7.25 -4.94
CA VAL A 120 -9.93 6.83 -5.40
C VAL A 120 -9.75 5.59 -6.26
N PHE A 121 -10.43 4.51 -5.91
CA PHE A 121 -10.32 3.24 -6.63
C PHE A 121 -10.68 3.43 -8.12
N ALA A 122 -9.84 2.91 -9.01
CA ALA A 122 -9.97 2.96 -10.46
C ALA A 122 -9.84 4.37 -11.09
N ALA A 123 -9.55 5.42 -10.33
CA ALA A 123 -9.33 6.75 -10.88
C ALA A 123 -7.95 6.87 -11.54
N ASP A 124 -7.79 7.82 -12.44
CA ASP A 124 -6.47 8.23 -12.92
C ASP A 124 -5.82 9.11 -11.85
N MET A 125 -4.80 8.57 -11.19
CA MET A 125 -4.13 9.21 -10.08
C MET A 125 -2.69 9.55 -10.44
N LYS A 126 -2.25 10.76 -10.04
CA LYS A 126 -0.83 11.13 -10.05
C LYS A 126 -0.34 10.97 -8.62
N VAL A 127 0.52 10.00 -8.40
CA VAL A 127 1.07 9.69 -7.07
C VAL A 127 2.46 10.29 -6.97
N LYS A 128 2.62 11.24 -6.07
CA LYS A 128 3.91 11.88 -5.79
C LYS A 128 4.44 11.36 -4.47
N LEU A 129 5.73 11.11 -4.41
CA LEU A 129 6.36 10.61 -3.18
C LEU A 129 7.84 10.98 -3.14
N VAL A 130 8.36 11.04 -1.93
CA VAL A 130 9.80 11.00 -1.70
C VAL A 130 10.11 9.67 -1.02
N ASN A 131 10.70 8.75 -1.77
CA ASN A 131 11.10 7.45 -1.24
C ASN A 131 12.36 7.61 -0.41
N ASP A 132 12.21 7.46 0.89
CA ASP A 132 13.26 7.76 1.87
C ASP A 132 14.18 6.54 2.03
N GLY A 133 15.42 6.71 1.60
CA GLY A 133 16.45 5.70 1.73
C GLY A 133 17.18 5.31 0.45
N PRO A 134 16.60 4.85 -0.67
CA PRO A 134 15.21 4.40 -0.83
C PRO A 134 14.94 3.08 -0.09
N VAL A 135 13.71 2.91 0.37
CA VAL A 135 13.24 1.66 0.97
C VAL A 135 11.92 1.26 0.32
N THR A 136 11.94 0.18 -0.40
CA THR A 136 10.79 -0.39 -1.10
C THR A 136 10.72 -1.88 -0.79
N ILE A 137 9.62 -2.34 -0.20
CA ILE A 137 9.42 -3.72 0.21
C ILE A 137 8.27 -4.32 -0.58
N TRP A 138 8.50 -5.48 -1.20
CA TRP A 138 7.48 -6.28 -1.86
C TRP A 138 6.99 -7.36 -0.91
N ILE A 139 5.67 -7.49 -0.75
CA ILE A 139 5.07 -8.51 0.09
C ILE A 139 3.93 -9.19 -0.67
N ASP A 140 3.94 -10.51 -0.66
CA ASP A 140 2.89 -11.34 -1.27
C ASP A 140 2.33 -12.28 -0.20
N SER A 141 1.02 -12.23 0.02
CA SER A 141 0.35 -13.04 1.04
C SER A 141 0.45 -14.54 0.79
N LYS A 142 0.73 -14.95 -0.44
CA LYS A 142 0.88 -16.37 -0.82
C LYS A 142 2.24 -16.94 -0.48
N VAL A 143 3.22 -16.09 -0.15
CA VAL A 143 4.63 -16.48 0.04
C VAL A 143 5.00 -16.63 1.52
N PHE A 144 4.21 -16.12 2.41
CA PHE A 144 4.54 -16.21 3.85
C PHE A 144 3.39 -16.62 4.73
#